data_a92f85042cebcf34d025f985cbbe52af
#
_entry.id   a92f85042cebcf34d025f985cbbe52af
#
_cell.length_a   1.000
_cell.length_b   1.000
_cell.length_c   1.000
_cell.angle_alpha   90.00
_cell.angle_beta   90.00
_cell.angle_gamma   90.00
#
_symmetry.space_group_name_H-M   'P 1'
#
loop_
_entity.id
_entity.type
_entity.pdbx_description
1 polymer ?
#
loop_
_entity_poly.entity_id
_entity_poly.type
_entity_poly.pdbx_seq_one_letter_code
_entity_poly.pdbx_strand_id
1 'polypeptide(L)'
;MGAQAISLLRRGEGGAPLRRVNLRADAMLPVADDPLVPADTGQMAPAVWLVAAHGGAGVTSLSQVWEPMGDAGQQWPAADEHPWCVVVCRSTKTGLEKAHQAVLQAWADRTGGCEVLGVVVVADAPGKLPKSLARKIAVIEEIVEIWHVP
;
A
#
# COMPACT_ATOMS: atom_id res chain seq x y z
N MET A 1 2.96 -6.88 13.26
CA MET A 1 3.39 -7.04 11.90
C MET A 1 2.22 -6.78 10.99
N GLY A 2 2.35 -5.77 10.12
CA GLY A 2 1.26 -5.24 9.32
C GLY A 2 0.58 -6.26 8.43
N ALA A 3 1.35 -7.10 7.72
CA ALA A 3 0.81 -8.11 6.83
C ALA A 3 -0.02 -9.16 7.57
N GLN A 4 0.45 -9.62 8.74
CA GLN A 4 -0.29 -10.55 9.58
C GLN A 4 -1.54 -9.89 10.16
N ALA A 5 -1.46 -8.61 10.54
CA ALA A 5 -2.62 -7.87 11.04
C ALA A 5 -3.74 -7.82 10.01
N ILE A 6 -3.43 -7.58 8.73
CA ILE A 6 -4.41 -7.60 7.65
C ILE A 6 -5.04 -9.00 7.52
N SER A 7 -4.22 -10.05 7.54
CA SER A 7 -4.70 -11.44 7.46
C SER A 7 -5.57 -11.82 8.65
N LEU A 8 -5.21 -11.42 9.86
CA LEU A 8 -5.97 -11.68 11.07
C LEU A 8 -7.34 -11.00 11.02
N LEU A 9 -7.37 -9.73 10.62
CA LEU A 9 -8.62 -8.98 10.47
C LEU A 9 -9.53 -9.64 9.43
N ARG A 10 -8.97 -10.11 8.33
CA ARG A 10 -9.74 -10.79 7.30
C ARG A 10 -10.35 -12.10 7.79
N ARG A 11 -9.65 -12.81 8.65
CA ARG A 11 -10.09 -14.10 9.20
C ARG A 11 -11.12 -13.94 10.33
N GLY A 12 -11.40 -12.72 10.73
CA GLY A 12 -12.35 -12.48 11.81
C GLY A 12 -11.81 -12.89 13.17
N GLU A 13 -10.53 -12.73 13.41
CA GLU A 13 -9.90 -12.98 14.70
C GLU A 13 -10.64 -12.22 15.81
N GLY A 14 -10.78 -12.84 16.96
CA GLY A 14 -11.50 -12.27 18.08
C GLY A 14 -13.02 -12.37 17.98
N GLY A 15 -13.54 -13.17 17.03
CA GLY A 15 -14.97 -13.38 16.85
C GLY A 15 -15.69 -12.27 16.11
N ALA A 16 -14.96 -11.27 15.55
CA ALA A 16 -15.56 -10.24 14.72
C ALA A 16 -16.07 -10.85 13.41
N PRO A 17 -17.26 -10.45 12.93
CA PRO A 17 -17.74 -10.93 11.64
C PRO A 17 -16.82 -10.47 10.52
N LEU A 18 -16.67 -11.31 9.48
CA LEU A 18 -15.93 -10.93 8.28
C LEU A 18 -16.57 -9.68 7.67
N ARG A 19 -15.79 -8.60 7.58
CA ARG A 19 -16.27 -7.38 6.93
C ARG A 19 -16.40 -7.63 5.43
N ARG A 20 -17.52 -7.20 4.89
CA ARG A 20 -17.71 -7.19 3.44
C ARG A 20 -16.75 -6.13 2.86
N VAL A 21 -15.83 -6.56 2.02
CA VAL A 21 -14.91 -5.65 1.34
C VAL A 21 -15.63 -5.02 0.15
N ASN A 22 -15.69 -3.69 0.14
CA ASN A 22 -16.32 -2.93 -0.93
C ASN A 22 -15.27 -2.47 -1.95
N LEU A 23 -14.65 -3.44 -2.60
CA LEU A 23 -13.58 -3.21 -3.56
C LEU A 23 -14.15 -2.93 -4.95
N ARG A 24 -13.76 -1.80 -5.52
CA ARG A 24 -14.13 -1.42 -6.87
C ARG A 24 -13.16 -2.03 -7.88
N ALA A 25 -13.67 -2.80 -8.83
CA ALA A 25 -12.83 -3.47 -9.83
C ALA A 25 -12.02 -2.48 -10.69
N ASP A 26 -12.60 -1.31 -10.99
CA ASP A 26 -11.94 -0.26 -11.77
C ASP A 26 -10.84 0.47 -10.99
N ALA A 27 -10.79 0.30 -9.68
CA ALA A 27 -9.80 0.92 -8.81
C ALA A 27 -8.66 -0.01 -8.42
N MET A 28 -8.67 -1.25 -8.89
CA MET A 28 -7.62 -2.22 -8.58
C MET A 28 -6.32 -1.89 -9.29
N LEU A 29 -5.20 -1.98 -8.56
CA LEU A 29 -3.87 -1.89 -9.16
C LEU A 29 -3.52 -3.25 -9.78
N PRO A 30 -2.83 -3.24 -10.94
CA PRO A 30 -2.39 -4.48 -11.57
C PRO A 30 -1.27 -5.15 -10.77
N VAL A 31 -1.14 -6.45 -10.93
CA VAL A 31 0.01 -7.22 -10.45
C VAL A 31 1.00 -7.31 -11.61
N ALA A 32 2.28 -7.06 -11.35
CA ALA A 32 3.30 -7.16 -12.39
C ALA A 32 3.39 -8.59 -12.93
N ASP A 33 3.45 -8.72 -14.26
CA ASP A 33 3.58 -10.03 -14.91
C ASP A 33 4.99 -10.58 -14.76
N ASP A 34 5.99 -9.71 -14.82
CA ASP A 34 7.40 -10.07 -14.73
C ASP A 34 8.03 -9.48 -13.47
N PRO A 35 9.07 -10.12 -12.91
CA PRO A 35 9.80 -9.58 -11.77
C PRO A 35 10.31 -8.17 -12.03
N LEU A 36 10.11 -7.27 -11.06
CA LEU A 36 10.54 -5.87 -11.15
C LEU A 36 12.07 -5.75 -11.05
N VAL A 37 12.72 -6.71 -10.38
CA VAL A 37 14.17 -6.85 -10.38
C VAL A 37 14.52 -8.10 -11.19
N PRO A 38 15.08 -7.95 -12.39
CA PRO A 38 15.46 -9.11 -13.20
C PRO A 38 16.53 -9.96 -12.53
N ALA A 39 16.41 -11.27 -12.64
CA ALA A 39 17.30 -12.23 -11.97
C ALA A 39 18.76 -12.15 -12.44
N ASP A 40 18.99 -11.64 -13.64
CA ASP A 40 20.31 -11.60 -14.28
C ASP A 40 21.09 -10.30 -14.03
N THR A 41 20.52 -9.33 -13.33
CA THR A 41 21.15 -8.02 -13.11
C THR A 41 22.12 -7.99 -11.94
N GLY A 42 22.12 -9.01 -11.09
CA GLY A 42 22.91 -9.02 -9.86
C GLY A 42 22.46 -7.99 -8.82
N GLN A 43 21.35 -7.31 -9.04
CA GLN A 43 20.80 -6.39 -8.07
C GLN A 43 20.17 -7.13 -6.90
N MET A 44 20.38 -6.63 -5.71
CA MET A 44 19.72 -7.17 -4.52
C MET A 44 18.23 -6.86 -4.57
N ALA A 45 17.41 -7.87 -4.24
CA ALA A 45 15.98 -7.66 -4.11
C ALA A 45 15.70 -6.70 -2.94
N PRO A 46 14.77 -5.75 -3.10
CA PRO A 46 14.38 -4.89 -1.99
C PRO A 46 13.77 -5.69 -0.84
N ALA A 47 13.96 -5.23 0.39
CA ALA A 47 13.31 -5.82 1.55
C ALA A 47 11.80 -5.54 1.56
N VAL A 48 11.42 -4.39 1.05
CA VAL A 48 10.02 -3.93 0.98
C VAL A 48 9.82 -3.18 -0.32
N TRP A 49 8.69 -3.40 -0.97
CA TRP A 49 8.29 -2.66 -2.16
C TRP A 49 7.39 -1.49 -1.80
N LEU A 50 7.68 -0.32 -2.36
CA LEU A 50 6.79 0.85 -2.28
C LEU A 50 5.85 0.82 -3.48
N VAL A 51 4.56 0.72 -3.20
CA VAL A 51 3.51 0.67 -4.23
C VAL A 51 2.80 2.01 -4.26
N ALA A 52 2.82 2.68 -5.41
CA ALA A 52 2.14 3.96 -5.58
C ALA A 52 0.64 3.73 -5.76
N ALA A 53 -0.16 4.31 -4.88
CA ALA A 53 -1.61 4.27 -5.01
C ALA A 53 -2.11 5.05 -6.22
N HIS A 54 -1.33 6.06 -6.65
CA HIS A 54 -1.67 6.95 -7.78
C HIS A 54 -0.40 7.55 -8.36
N GLY A 55 -0.49 8.16 -9.54
CA GLY A 55 0.62 8.91 -10.12
C GLY A 55 0.98 10.11 -9.24
N GLY A 56 2.28 10.37 -9.08
CA GLY A 56 2.77 11.47 -8.26
C GLY A 56 2.70 11.22 -6.75
N ALA A 57 2.55 9.98 -6.31
CA ALA A 57 2.49 9.64 -4.88
C ALA A 57 3.80 9.90 -4.14
N GLY A 58 4.93 9.91 -4.84
CA GLY A 58 6.24 10.16 -4.24
C GLY A 58 7.09 8.90 -4.04
N VAL A 59 6.68 7.77 -4.61
CA VAL A 59 7.38 6.48 -4.45
C VAL A 59 8.82 6.54 -4.93
N THR A 60 9.06 7.13 -6.10
CA THR A 60 10.42 7.23 -6.67
C THR A 60 11.35 8.00 -5.73
N SER A 61 10.89 9.13 -5.20
CA SER A 61 11.67 9.94 -4.26
C SER A 61 11.94 9.21 -2.95
N LEU A 62 10.94 8.52 -2.41
CA LEU A 62 11.09 7.76 -1.17
C LEU A 62 12.02 6.58 -1.33
N SER A 63 11.95 5.85 -2.44
CA SER A 63 12.81 4.69 -2.69
C SER A 63 14.29 5.08 -2.81
N GLN A 64 14.58 6.31 -3.22
CA GLN A 64 15.94 6.83 -3.28
C GLN A 64 16.51 7.16 -1.89
N VAL A 65 15.64 7.48 -0.94
CA VAL A 65 16.04 7.88 0.41
C VAL A 65 16.00 6.69 1.38
N TRP A 66 15.07 5.80 1.20
CA TRP A 66 14.84 4.66 2.09
C TRP A 66 15.37 3.36 1.47
N GLU A 67 16.64 3.12 1.61
CA GLU A 67 17.19 1.82 1.27
C GLU A 67 16.94 0.82 2.41
N PRO A 68 16.63 -0.43 2.13
CA PRO A 68 16.55 -1.10 0.83
C PRO A 68 15.13 -1.23 0.26
N MET A 69 14.39 -0.15 0.19
CA MET A 69 13.04 -0.16 -0.38
C MET A 69 13.08 0.00 -1.90
N GLY A 70 12.25 -0.78 -2.61
CA GLY A 70 12.14 -0.74 -4.05
C GLY A 70 10.93 0.06 -4.52
N ASP A 71 11.01 0.64 -5.71
CA ASP A 71 9.92 1.35 -6.37
C ASP A 71 9.17 0.37 -7.28
N ALA A 72 7.97 -0.02 -6.89
CA ALA A 72 7.11 -0.88 -7.69
C ALA A 72 6.23 -0.09 -8.67
N GLY A 73 6.19 1.24 -8.56
CA GLY A 73 5.27 2.05 -9.34
C GLY A 73 3.82 1.83 -8.94
N GLN A 74 2.90 2.02 -9.89
CA GLN A 74 1.46 1.85 -9.67
C GLN A 74 1.02 0.41 -9.93
N GLN A 75 1.75 -0.54 -9.34
CA GLN A 75 1.45 -1.96 -9.47
C GLN A 75 2.00 -2.73 -8.28
N TRP A 76 1.45 -3.91 -8.05
CA TRP A 76 2.00 -4.85 -7.09
C TRP A 76 3.17 -5.59 -7.72
N PRO A 77 4.24 -5.92 -6.96
CA PRO A 77 5.32 -6.74 -7.49
C PRO A 77 4.82 -8.12 -7.92
N ALA A 78 5.58 -8.79 -8.76
CA ALA A 78 5.22 -10.12 -9.26
C ALA A 78 5.09 -11.13 -8.10
N ALA A 79 4.27 -12.15 -8.31
CA ALA A 79 3.90 -13.10 -7.27
C ALA A 79 5.08 -13.86 -6.66
N ASP A 80 6.19 -13.97 -7.38
CA ASP A 80 7.39 -14.67 -6.94
C ASP A 80 8.44 -13.74 -6.31
N GLU A 81 8.17 -12.44 -6.25
CA GLU A 81 9.02 -11.48 -5.58
C GLU A 81 8.71 -11.40 -4.09
N HIS A 82 9.50 -10.62 -3.34
CA HIS A 82 9.29 -10.44 -1.91
C HIS A 82 7.90 -9.86 -1.64
N PRO A 83 7.10 -10.47 -0.75
CA PRO A 83 5.68 -10.11 -0.61
C PRO A 83 5.41 -8.83 0.16
N TRP A 84 6.41 -8.26 0.84
CA TRP A 84 6.18 -7.11 1.72
C TRP A 84 6.05 -5.82 0.93
N CYS A 85 4.93 -5.14 1.12
CA CYS A 85 4.61 -3.90 0.41
C CYS A 85 4.16 -2.81 1.38
N VAL A 86 4.47 -1.57 1.02
CA VAL A 86 3.94 -0.37 1.67
C VAL A 86 3.27 0.47 0.58
N VAL A 87 2.02 0.84 0.79
CA VAL A 87 1.29 1.70 -0.14
C VAL A 87 1.63 3.15 0.15
N VAL A 88 1.90 3.92 -0.88
CA VAL A 88 2.25 5.35 -0.76
C VAL A 88 1.20 6.19 -1.46
N CYS A 89 0.73 7.25 -0.80
CA CYS A 89 -0.20 8.21 -1.38
C CYS A 89 0.11 9.63 -0.90
N ARG A 90 -0.45 10.61 -1.59
CA ARG A 90 -0.47 12.00 -1.12
C ARG A 90 -1.68 12.22 -0.22
N SER A 91 -1.60 13.23 0.65
CA SER A 91 -2.69 13.64 1.54
C SER A 91 -3.75 14.46 0.81
N THR A 92 -4.29 13.91 -0.27
CA THR A 92 -5.39 14.47 -1.04
C THR A 92 -6.60 13.54 -0.97
N LYS A 93 -7.77 14.05 -1.31
CA LYS A 93 -8.99 13.23 -1.34
C LYS A 93 -8.81 12.02 -2.26
N THR A 94 -8.37 12.27 -3.48
CA THR A 94 -8.15 11.20 -4.49
C THR A 94 -7.05 10.23 -4.05
N GLY A 95 -5.95 10.77 -3.52
CA GLY A 95 -4.83 9.94 -3.05
C GLY A 95 -5.24 9.00 -1.93
N LEU A 96 -5.95 9.49 -0.94
CA LEU A 96 -6.42 8.67 0.18
C LEU A 96 -7.47 7.65 -0.24
N GLU A 97 -8.38 8.02 -1.15
CA GLU A 97 -9.36 7.07 -1.69
C GLU A 97 -8.67 5.92 -2.44
N LYS A 98 -7.65 6.23 -3.24
CA LYS A 98 -6.89 5.20 -3.97
C LYS A 98 -6.06 4.32 -3.03
N ALA A 99 -5.48 4.91 -1.99
CA ALA A 99 -4.76 4.14 -0.97
C ALA A 99 -5.72 3.20 -0.23
N HIS A 100 -6.90 3.67 0.12
CA HIS A 100 -7.93 2.84 0.76
C HIS A 100 -8.31 1.66 -0.15
N GLN A 101 -8.53 1.90 -1.43
CA GLN A 101 -8.83 0.83 -2.38
C GLN A 101 -7.67 -0.18 -2.51
N ALA A 102 -6.43 0.28 -2.49
CA ALA A 102 -5.27 -0.61 -2.53
C ALA A 102 -5.21 -1.51 -1.28
N VAL A 103 -5.47 -0.94 -0.11
CA VAL A 103 -5.52 -1.71 1.14
C VAL A 103 -6.67 -2.74 1.11
N LEU A 104 -7.84 -2.36 0.61
CA LEU A 104 -8.96 -3.28 0.46
C LEU A 104 -8.65 -4.38 -0.55
N GLN A 105 -7.93 -4.07 -1.62
CA GLN A 105 -7.48 -5.06 -2.59
C GLN A 105 -6.57 -6.10 -1.94
N ALA A 106 -5.63 -5.66 -1.10
CA ALA A 106 -4.76 -6.55 -0.33
C ALA A 106 -5.57 -7.39 0.67
N TRP A 107 -6.52 -6.78 1.34
CA TRP A 107 -7.39 -7.47 2.28
C TRP A 107 -8.25 -8.55 1.60
N ALA A 108 -8.63 -8.33 0.34
CA ALA A 108 -9.39 -9.28 -0.45
C ALA A 108 -8.52 -10.35 -1.14
N ASP A 109 -7.21 -10.39 -0.88
CA ASP A 109 -6.25 -11.30 -1.53
C ASP A 109 -6.19 -11.15 -3.06
N ARG A 110 -6.25 -9.90 -3.54
CA ARG A 110 -6.22 -9.59 -4.97
C ARG A 110 -4.92 -8.91 -5.41
N THR A 111 -3.82 -9.21 -4.72
CA THR A 111 -2.51 -8.57 -4.96
C THR A 111 -1.43 -9.56 -5.44
N GLY A 112 -1.83 -10.77 -5.84
CA GLY A 112 -0.87 -11.78 -6.27
C GLY A 112 0.01 -12.32 -5.15
N GLY A 113 -0.44 -12.24 -3.91
CA GLY A 113 0.31 -12.72 -2.74
C GLY A 113 1.05 -11.64 -1.98
N CYS A 114 1.00 -10.38 -2.43
CA CYS A 114 1.59 -9.26 -1.69
C CYS A 114 0.82 -8.96 -0.42
N GLU A 115 1.54 -8.62 0.63
CA GLU A 115 0.96 -8.23 1.91
C GLU A 115 1.37 -6.80 2.25
N VAL A 116 0.39 -5.99 2.63
CA VAL A 116 0.59 -4.57 2.92
C VAL A 116 0.90 -4.39 4.39
N LEU A 117 2.09 -3.86 4.69
CA LEU A 117 2.52 -3.54 6.05
C LEU A 117 1.83 -2.29 6.57
N GLY A 118 1.52 -1.35 5.70
CA GLY A 118 0.89 -0.09 6.06
C GLY A 118 0.84 0.88 4.89
N VAL A 119 0.43 2.10 5.18
CA VAL A 119 0.32 3.18 4.19
C VAL A 119 1.18 4.36 4.64
N VAL A 120 1.98 4.86 3.72
CA VAL A 120 2.71 6.12 3.89
C VAL A 120 1.90 7.24 3.25
N VAL A 121 1.54 8.23 4.05
CA VAL A 121 0.85 9.43 3.58
C VAL A 121 1.85 10.57 3.50
N VAL A 122 2.16 11.00 2.28
CA VAL A 122 3.06 12.11 2.02
C VAL A 122 2.25 13.41 1.98
N ALA A 123 2.66 14.39 2.74
CA ALA A 123 1.96 15.67 2.79
C ALA A 123 1.93 16.32 1.40
N ASP A 124 0.73 16.69 0.94
CA ASP A 124 0.54 17.36 -0.35
C ASP A 124 0.77 18.87 -0.23
N ALA A 125 0.47 19.42 0.95
CA ALA A 125 0.62 20.84 1.24
C ALA A 125 1.09 21.03 2.70
N PRO A 126 1.81 22.12 2.99
CA PRO A 126 2.20 22.41 4.38
C PRO A 126 0.98 22.77 5.23
N GLY A 127 1.13 22.60 6.53
CA GLY A 127 0.11 22.98 7.49
C GLY A 127 -0.75 21.81 7.95
N LYS A 128 -1.84 22.18 8.65
CA LYS A 128 -2.71 21.20 9.29
C LYS A 128 -3.59 20.48 8.29
N LEU A 129 -3.72 19.18 8.46
CA LEU A 129 -4.57 18.34 7.62
C LEU A 129 -6.05 18.69 7.82
N PRO A 130 -6.83 18.92 6.73
CA PRO A 130 -8.27 19.12 6.84
C PRO A 130 -8.98 17.94 7.51
N LYS A 131 -10.06 18.26 8.25
CA LYS A 131 -10.81 17.24 9.00
C LYS A 131 -11.36 16.13 8.12
N SER A 132 -11.80 16.46 6.90
CA SER A 132 -12.33 15.47 5.95
C SER A 132 -11.26 14.44 5.55
N LEU A 133 -10.02 14.89 5.38
CA LEU A 133 -8.91 14.00 5.06
C LEU A 133 -8.46 13.19 6.29
N ALA A 134 -8.46 13.81 7.46
CA ALA A 134 -8.18 13.11 8.71
C ALA A 134 -9.15 11.95 8.96
N ARG A 135 -10.42 12.13 8.62
CA ARG A 135 -11.44 11.06 8.71
C ARG A 135 -11.16 9.91 7.76
N LYS A 136 -10.72 10.21 6.53
CA LYS A 136 -10.33 9.18 5.56
C LYS A 136 -9.13 8.36 6.04
N ILE A 137 -8.15 9.04 6.62
CA ILE A 137 -6.99 8.39 7.22
C ILE A 137 -7.41 7.48 8.37
N ALA A 138 -8.30 7.95 9.25
CA ALA A 138 -8.78 7.17 10.38
C ALA A 138 -9.45 5.86 9.94
N VAL A 139 -10.19 5.87 8.83
CA VAL A 139 -10.79 4.65 8.27
C VAL A 139 -9.72 3.66 7.82
N ILE A 140 -8.67 4.15 7.18
CA ILE A 140 -7.55 3.29 6.76
C ILE A 140 -6.80 2.74 7.98
N GLU A 141 -6.61 3.56 9.01
CA GLU A 141 -5.94 3.15 10.26
C GLU A 141 -6.64 2.00 10.99
N GLU A 142 -7.92 1.83 10.78
CA GLU A 142 -8.65 0.67 11.32
C GLU A 142 -8.18 -0.67 10.73
N ILE A 143 -7.50 -0.63 9.58
CA ILE A 143 -7.10 -1.82 8.84
C ILE A 143 -5.58 -2.01 8.90
N VAL A 144 -4.79 -0.95 8.71
CA VAL A 144 -3.33 -1.00 8.63
C VAL A 144 -2.72 0.21 9.33
N GLU A 145 -1.42 0.14 9.58
CA GLU A 145 -0.66 1.27 10.11
C GLU A 145 -0.54 2.40 9.09
N ILE A 146 -0.51 3.62 9.59
CA ILE A 146 -0.27 4.82 8.79
C ILE A 146 1.00 5.50 9.28
N TRP A 147 1.87 5.87 8.33
CA TRP A 147 3.04 6.69 8.60
C TRP A 147 2.91 7.99 7.82
N HIS A 148 3.24 9.09 8.47
CA HIS A 148 3.16 10.42 7.87
C HIS A 148 4.56 10.91 7.48
N VAL A 149 4.67 11.42 6.25
CA VAL A 149 5.88 12.08 5.76
C VAL A 149 5.53 13.53 5.46
N PRO A 150 6.23 14.48 6.11
CA PRO A 150 5.97 15.91 5.92
C PRO A 150 6.33 16.41 4.51
#